data_4a385ef3885874a89196ac04daecfc27
#
_entry.id   4a385ef3885874a89196ac04daecfc27
#
_cell.length_a   1.000
_cell.length_b   1.000
_cell.length_c   1.000
_cell.angle_alpha   90.00
_cell.angle_beta   90.00
_cell.angle_gamma   90.00
#
_symmetry.space_group_name_H-M   'P 1'
#
loop_
_entity.id
_entity.type
_entity.pdbx_description
1 polymer ?
#
loop_
_entity_poly.entity_id
_entity_poly.type
_entity_poly.pdbx_seq_one_letter_code
_entity_poly.pdbx_strand_id
1 'polypeptide(L)'
;MIRVHVVVRVLLTVTALFVTSVSVLAQDVGGDVGGGAGIFRPKNPEAKRTARTTPTTTSGRTSPRTTRPPANTAVNERFEEMLNKGNEARDARRFSEAEEAYQGAANLKPRDSRAAYGLGNIYADQQKWENAEAAYRSAVEFAPKDVDALVALSVVLTQPRGGADTARRYVEAESFARKAVQIDPKHAIAWDRLGVALQARGLLNSETEHSYKRAIDLDPQFAVAYAHLARALNRMGRAAEAVPLYAKASELAKDPPTLNLIAESLQAEQLWKDSEPVLNRSLQLDARNPTSLMLMGRYLVVFKRYQEAEPYLKQATEVSPRAYQPLNILGRAYLGMERLADAESAYDRAAQFASETEKKQLAGMFGFEGLGDGYMKAKQKESAARAYQRALDLDPGNRTLGDKLTKARSR
;
A
#
# COMPACT_ATOMS: atom_id res chain seq x y z
N MET A 1 -48.03 22.66 -13.90
CA MET A 1 -47.47 21.73 -12.89
C MET A 1 -46.79 20.48 -13.47
N ILE A 2 -47.13 19.99 -14.66
CA ILE A 2 -46.56 18.74 -15.24
C ILE A 2 -45.11 18.91 -15.77
N ARG A 3 -44.68 20.09 -16.21
CA ARG A 3 -43.34 20.32 -16.76
C ARG A 3 -42.22 20.39 -15.72
N VAL A 4 -42.50 20.76 -14.48
CA VAL A 4 -41.50 20.85 -13.40
C VAL A 4 -41.13 19.47 -12.87
N HIS A 5 -42.05 18.51 -12.85
CA HIS A 5 -41.76 17.14 -12.36
C HIS A 5 -40.87 16.30 -13.29
N VAL A 6 -40.90 16.57 -14.60
CA VAL A 6 -40.06 15.85 -15.57
C VAL A 6 -38.61 16.34 -15.50
N VAL A 7 -38.39 17.65 -15.31
CA VAL A 7 -37.02 18.21 -15.19
C VAL A 7 -36.35 17.75 -13.91
N VAL A 8 -37.08 17.68 -12.79
CA VAL A 8 -36.52 17.19 -11.51
C VAL A 8 -36.22 15.70 -11.55
N ARG A 9 -37.03 14.88 -12.25
CA ARG A 9 -36.72 13.44 -12.40
C ARG A 9 -35.53 13.18 -13.33
N VAL A 10 -35.34 13.96 -14.37
CA VAL A 10 -34.16 13.83 -15.27
C VAL A 10 -32.90 14.32 -14.58
N LEU A 11 -32.94 15.38 -13.77
CA LEU A 11 -31.79 15.80 -12.98
C LEU A 11 -31.42 14.80 -11.88
N LEU A 12 -32.39 14.19 -11.20
CA LEU A 12 -32.14 13.19 -10.16
C LEU A 12 -31.62 11.87 -10.74
N THR A 13 -32.03 11.47 -11.94
CA THR A 13 -31.48 10.27 -12.60
C THR A 13 -30.08 10.50 -13.16
N VAL A 14 -29.76 11.70 -13.64
CA VAL A 14 -28.40 12.02 -14.12
C VAL A 14 -27.44 12.16 -12.95
N THR A 15 -27.85 12.75 -11.83
CA THR A 15 -27.01 12.78 -10.59
C THR A 15 -26.85 11.42 -9.95
N ALA A 16 -27.87 10.55 -9.95
CA ALA A 16 -27.76 9.19 -9.43
C ALA A 16 -26.83 8.30 -10.29
N LEU A 17 -26.87 8.44 -11.63
CA LEU A 17 -25.95 7.74 -12.53
C LEU A 17 -24.49 8.26 -12.41
N PHE A 18 -24.30 9.54 -12.10
CA PHE A 18 -22.95 10.09 -11.88
C PHE A 18 -22.37 9.68 -10.52
N VAL A 19 -23.19 9.62 -9.47
CA VAL A 19 -22.78 9.17 -8.13
C VAL A 19 -22.48 7.67 -8.13
N THR A 20 -23.27 6.84 -8.83
CA THR A 20 -23.01 5.39 -8.89
C THR A 20 -21.76 5.03 -9.70
N SER A 21 -21.45 5.77 -10.78
CA SER A 21 -20.23 5.53 -11.57
C SER A 21 -18.94 5.95 -10.83
N VAL A 22 -19.00 7.01 -10.04
CA VAL A 22 -17.86 7.45 -9.21
C VAL A 22 -17.71 6.56 -7.97
N SER A 23 -18.81 6.07 -7.39
CA SER A 23 -18.77 5.14 -6.25
C SER A 23 -18.17 3.78 -6.61
N VAL A 24 -18.42 3.27 -7.83
CA VAL A 24 -17.79 2.03 -8.32
C VAL A 24 -16.28 2.22 -8.57
N LEU A 25 -15.86 3.40 -9.01
CA LEU A 25 -14.44 3.73 -9.14
C LEU A 25 -13.72 3.87 -7.79
N ALA A 26 -14.45 4.34 -6.76
CA ALA A 26 -13.93 4.42 -5.40
C ALA A 26 -13.88 3.04 -4.69
N GLN A 27 -14.73 2.09 -5.09
CA GLN A 27 -14.69 0.71 -4.59
C GLN A 27 -13.53 -0.11 -5.16
N ASP A 28 -12.99 0.26 -6.34
CA ASP A 28 -11.76 -0.31 -6.90
C ASP A 28 -10.49 0.09 -6.12
N VAL A 29 -10.56 1.15 -5.35
CA VAL A 29 -9.56 1.45 -4.34
C VAL A 29 -9.94 0.60 -3.13
N GLY A 30 -9.60 -0.66 -3.14
CA GLY A 30 -9.61 -1.49 -1.94
C GLY A 30 -8.98 -0.66 -0.84
N GLY A 31 -9.84 -0.07 0.01
CA GLY A 31 -9.41 0.94 0.94
C GLY A 31 -8.29 0.34 1.79
N ASP A 32 -7.07 0.62 1.40
CA ASP A 32 -5.89 0.28 2.17
C ASP A 32 -5.99 1.05 3.49
N VAL A 33 -6.76 0.46 4.42
CA VAL A 33 -6.86 0.97 5.80
C VAL A 33 -5.49 0.89 6.46
N GLY A 34 -4.62 0.05 5.89
CA GLY A 34 -3.24 -0.14 6.27
C GLY A 34 -2.23 0.64 5.44
N GLY A 35 -2.66 1.57 4.55
CA GLY A 35 -1.82 2.36 3.66
C GLY A 35 -0.65 3.07 4.32
N GLY A 36 0.31 2.34 4.70
CA GLY A 36 1.45 2.80 5.45
C GLY A 36 2.57 1.78 5.56
N ALA A 37 2.38 0.52 5.15
CA ALA A 37 3.48 -0.42 5.22
C ALA A 37 4.59 -0.08 4.20
N GLY A 38 4.25 0.47 3.04
CA GLY A 38 5.23 0.97 2.09
C GLY A 38 5.92 2.26 2.53
N ILE A 39 5.31 3.00 3.47
CA ILE A 39 5.78 4.28 3.98
C ILE A 39 6.41 4.11 5.36
N PHE A 40 5.84 3.25 6.20
CA PHE A 40 6.47 2.84 7.43
C PHE A 40 7.53 1.77 7.10
N ARG A 41 8.73 2.24 6.77
CA ARG A 41 9.90 1.37 6.71
C ARG A 41 10.52 1.31 8.09
N PRO A 42 10.37 0.19 8.84
CA PRO A 42 10.96 0.06 10.15
C PRO A 42 12.47 0.30 10.08
N LYS A 43 13.03 0.98 11.07
CA LYS A 43 14.47 1.19 11.16
C LYS A 43 15.20 -0.16 11.15
N ASN A 44 16.42 -0.16 10.66
CA ASN A 44 17.28 -1.34 10.79
C ASN A 44 17.56 -1.62 12.28
N PRO A 45 17.69 -2.89 12.68
CA PRO A 45 18.07 -3.22 14.04
C PRO A 45 19.43 -2.62 14.39
N GLU A 46 19.52 -1.96 15.54
CA GLU A 46 20.78 -1.35 15.98
C GLU A 46 21.84 -2.42 16.29
N ALA A 47 22.94 -2.39 15.55
CA ALA A 47 24.12 -3.18 15.87
C ALA A 47 25.03 -2.38 16.81
N LYS A 48 25.42 -3.00 17.91
CA LYS A 48 26.35 -2.38 18.87
C LYS A 48 27.71 -2.21 18.19
N ARG A 49 28.22 -0.98 18.13
CA ARG A 49 29.58 -0.75 17.67
C ARG A 49 30.53 -1.48 18.61
N THR A 50 31.20 -2.52 18.12
CA THR A 50 32.35 -3.07 18.80
C THR A 50 33.41 -1.98 18.85
N ALA A 51 33.79 -1.58 20.05
CA ALA A 51 34.83 -0.60 20.22
C ALA A 51 36.12 -1.17 19.55
N ARG A 52 36.45 -0.57 18.39
CA ARG A 52 37.71 -0.85 17.72
C ARG A 52 38.79 -0.32 18.65
N THR A 53 39.37 -1.19 19.44
CA THR A 53 40.57 -0.87 20.23
C THR A 53 41.66 -0.52 19.24
N THR A 54 41.90 0.76 19.02
CA THR A 54 43.08 1.24 18.34
C THR A 54 44.27 0.78 19.22
N PRO A 55 45.27 0.08 18.66
CA PRO A 55 46.44 -0.24 19.44
C PRO A 55 47.17 1.06 19.78
N THR A 56 47.16 1.42 21.06
CA THR A 56 48.00 2.48 21.55
C THR A 56 49.43 1.93 21.46
N THR A 57 50.23 2.49 20.58
CA THR A 57 51.67 2.19 20.47
C THR A 57 52.39 2.68 21.69
N THR A 58 52.46 1.85 22.71
CA THR A 58 53.49 1.93 23.72
C THR A 58 54.60 0.96 23.34
N SER A 59 55.75 1.48 23.01
CA SER A 59 56.95 0.71 22.72
C SER A 59 57.42 -0.06 23.98
N GLY A 60 57.05 -1.32 24.05
CA GLY A 60 57.49 -2.28 25.05
C GLY A 60 57.60 -3.63 24.36
N ARG A 61 58.85 -4.07 24.18
CA ARG A 61 59.26 -5.29 23.49
C ARG A 61 58.85 -6.51 24.33
N THR A 62 57.66 -7.04 24.10
CA THR A 62 57.21 -8.37 24.54
C THR A 62 56.41 -9.01 23.43
N SER A 63 56.74 -10.25 23.09
CA SER A 63 56.12 -11.06 22.04
C SER A 63 54.57 -11.04 22.12
N PRO A 64 53.84 -10.90 21.01
CA PRO A 64 52.40 -10.91 21.05
C PRO A 64 51.91 -12.34 21.33
N ARG A 65 51.52 -12.59 22.57
CA ARG A 65 50.70 -13.75 22.93
C ARG A 65 49.31 -13.44 22.33
N THR A 66 49.03 -14.00 21.19
CA THR A 66 47.68 -13.96 20.58
C THR A 66 46.69 -14.64 21.53
N THR A 67 46.17 -13.89 22.47
CA THR A 67 45.03 -14.35 23.29
C THR A 67 43.80 -14.33 22.41
N ARG A 68 43.38 -15.51 21.99
CA ARG A 68 42.05 -15.70 21.33
C ARG A 68 41.02 -15.07 22.25
N PRO A 69 40.17 -14.15 21.73
CA PRO A 69 39.09 -13.54 22.54
C PRO A 69 38.26 -14.65 23.18
N PRO A 70 37.75 -14.46 24.41
CA PRO A 70 36.86 -15.44 25.04
C PRO A 70 35.69 -15.77 24.06
N ALA A 71 35.30 -17.04 24.01
CA ALA A 71 34.34 -17.56 23.02
C ALA A 71 33.05 -16.70 22.91
N ASN A 72 32.59 -16.16 24.03
CA ASN A 72 31.43 -15.26 24.07
C ASN A 72 31.70 -13.91 23.37
N THR A 73 32.91 -13.38 23.40
CA THR A 73 33.26 -12.12 22.70
C THR A 73 33.25 -12.34 21.20
N ALA A 74 33.84 -13.43 20.70
CA ALA A 74 33.89 -13.77 19.30
C ALA A 74 32.45 -14.02 18.72
N VAL A 75 31.56 -14.68 19.48
CA VAL A 75 30.16 -14.87 19.09
C VAL A 75 29.42 -13.53 19.03
N ASN A 76 29.66 -12.65 20.01
CA ASN A 76 29.03 -11.33 20.01
C ASN A 76 29.50 -10.47 18.81
N GLU A 77 30.78 -10.43 18.53
CA GLU A 77 31.34 -9.70 17.38
C GLU A 77 30.73 -10.20 16.06
N ARG A 78 30.72 -11.52 15.90
CA ARG A 78 30.15 -12.13 14.68
C ARG A 78 28.64 -11.88 14.54
N PHE A 79 27.90 -11.86 15.64
CA PHE A 79 26.47 -11.50 15.65
C PHE A 79 26.27 -10.06 15.19
N GLU A 80 27.04 -9.09 15.73
CA GLU A 80 26.91 -7.68 15.32
C GLU A 80 27.34 -7.48 13.86
N GLU A 81 28.36 -8.20 13.40
CA GLU A 81 28.78 -8.23 11.98
C GLU A 81 27.64 -8.71 11.07
N MET A 82 26.99 -9.82 11.45
CA MET A 82 25.86 -10.35 10.68
C MET A 82 24.66 -9.39 10.65
N LEU A 83 24.34 -8.73 11.75
CA LEU A 83 23.29 -7.70 11.78
C LEU A 83 23.63 -6.53 10.84
N ASN A 84 24.88 -6.03 10.88
CA ASN A 84 25.32 -4.95 10.00
C ASN A 84 25.24 -5.37 8.53
N LYS A 85 25.72 -6.57 8.19
CA LYS A 85 25.61 -7.11 6.83
C LYS A 85 24.15 -7.21 6.37
N GLY A 86 23.25 -7.65 7.24
CA GLY A 86 21.82 -7.70 6.97
C GLY A 86 21.23 -6.31 6.72
N ASN A 87 21.61 -5.32 7.55
CA ASN A 87 21.17 -3.93 7.40
C ASN A 87 21.63 -3.33 6.06
N GLU A 88 22.91 -3.46 5.72
CA GLU A 88 23.51 -2.97 4.46
C GLU A 88 22.87 -3.64 3.23
N ALA A 89 22.66 -4.95 3.29
CA ALA A 89 22.02 -5.70 2.21
C ALA A 89 20.55 -5.28 2.03
N ARG A 90 19.80 -5.08 3.13
CA ARG A 90 18.43 -4.57 3.09
C ARG A 90 18.37 -3.18 2.47
N ASP A 91 19.25 -2.26 2.88
CA ASP A 91 19.29 -0.89 2.34
C ASP A 91 19.64 -0.88 0.85
N ALA A 92 20.47 -1.80 0.41
CA ALA A 92 20.78 -2.04 -1.01
C ALA A 92 19.70 -2.86 -1.75
N ARG A 93 18.58 -3.22 -1.10
CA ARG A 93 17.51 -4.08 -1.61
C ARG A 93 17.98 -5.48 -2.06
N ARG A 94 19.09 -5.97 -1.55
CA ARG A 94 19.60 -7.32 -1.78
C ARG A 94 18.98 -8.27 -0.76
N PHE A 95 17.67 -8.52 -0.91
CA PHE A 95 16.86 -9.17 0.11
C PHE A 95 17.32 -10.60 0.46
N SER A 96 17.80 -11.39 -0.49
CA SER A 96 18.31 -12.74 -0.21
C SER A 96 19.56 -12.70 0.68
N GLU A 97 20.50 -11.78 0.39
CA GLU A 97 21.70 -11.60 1.23
C GLU A 97 21.34 -11.08 2.63
N ALA A 98 20.34 -10.19 2.72
CA ALA A 98 19.85 -9.70 4.00
C ALA A 98 19.22 -10.82 4.83
N GLU A 99 18.43 -11.69 4.20
CA GLU A 99 17.80 -12.84 4.84
C GLU A 99 18.84 -13.82 5.39
N GLU A 100 19.83 -14.19 4.57
CA GLU A 100 20.94 -15.06 4.99
C GLU A 100 21.72 -14.45 6.18
N ALA A 101 21.99 -13.15 6.14
CA ALA A 101 22.72 -12.48 7.21
C ALA A 101 21.92 -12.42 8.52
N TYR A 102 20.63 -12.06 8.50
CA TYR A 102 19.80 -12.07 9.69
C TYR A 102 19.56 -13.50 10.22
N GLN A 103 19.41 -14.49 9.33
CA GLN A 103 19.33 -15.90 9.72
C GLN A 103 20.63 -16.37 10.39
N GLY A 104 21.77 -15.98 9.85
CA GLY A 104 23.07 -16.23 10.46
C GLY A 104 23.19 -15.59 11.85
N ALA A 105 22.71 -14.36 12.02
CA ALA A 105 22.62 -13.70 13.32
C ALA A 105 21.70 -14.48 14.28
N ALA A 106 20.52 -14.89 13.83
CA ALA A 106 19.57 -15.67 14.64
C ALA A 106 20.18 -17.02 15.10
N ASN A 107 20.96 -17.68 14.25
CA ASN A 107 21.65 -18.93 14.62
C ASN A 107 22.72 -18.70 15.69
N LEU A 108 23.37 -17.54 15.70
CA LEU A 108 24.36 -17.18 16.72
C LEU A 108 23.73 -16.82 18.06
N LYS A 109 22.59 -16.12 18.03
CA LYS A 109 21.81 -15.69 19.19
C LYS A 109 20.30 -15.87 18.97
N PRO A 110 19.78 -17.09 19.19
CA PRO A 110 18.39 -17.44 18.82
C PRO A 110 17.29 -16.63 19.53
N ARG A 111 17.60 -15.97 20.64
CA ARG A 111 16.64 -15.16 21.41
C ARG A 111 16.98 -13.66 21.42
N ASP A 112 17.91 -13.21 20.58
CA ASP A 112 18.11 -11.77 20.37
C ASP A 112 17.05 -11.25 19.40
N SER A 113 16.21 -10.34 19.87
CA SER A 113 15.05 -9.82 19.11
C SER A 113 15.46 -9.15 17.80
N ARG A 114 16.68 -8.61 17.72
CA ARG A 114 17.14 -7.79 16.58
C ARG A 114 17.24 -8.58 15.28
N ALA A 115 17.64 -9.86 15.36
CA ALA A 115 17.68 -10.71 14.16
C ALA A 115 16.28 -11.02 13.64
N ALA A 116 15.34 -11.37 14.52
CA ALA A 116 13.95 -11.61 14.19
C ALA A 116 13.28 -10.33 13.65
N TYR A 117 13.55 -9.18 14.25
CA TYR A 117 13.07 -7.87 13.80
C TYR A 117 13.60 -7.54 12.39
N GLY A 118 14.90 -7.80 12.13
CA GLY A 118 15.50 -7.62 10.80
C GLY A 118 14.86 -8.52 9.73
N LEU A 119 14.57 -9.79 10.05
CA LEU A 119 13.82 -10.70 9.17
C LEU A 119 12.41 -10.15 8.90
N GLY A 120 11.71 -9.67 9.91
CA GLY A 120 10.41 -9.03 9.76
C GLY A 120 10.46 -7.85 8.79
N ASN A 121 11.50 -7.02 8.92
CA ASN A 121 11.70 -5.85 8.05
C ASN A 121 11.87 -6.24 6.58
N ILE A 122 12.70 -7.24 6.25
CA ILE A 122 12.91 -7.65 4.85
C ILE A 122 11.68 -8.34 4.26
N TYR A 123 10.91 -9.08 5.05
CA TYR A 123 9.66 -9.66 4.60
C TYR A 123 8.59 -8.58 4.37
N ALA A 124 8.52 -7.58 5.22
CA ALA A 124 7.62 -6.42 5.04
C ALA A 124 7.99 -5.61 3.79
N ASP A 125 9.30 -5.34 3.55
CA ASP A 125 9.80 -4.67 2.34
C ASP A 125 9.44 -5.46 1.05
N GLN A 126 9.27 -6.79 1.14
CA GLN A 126 8.83 -7.66 0.05
C GLN A 126 7.32 -7.92 0.03
N GLN A 127 6.54 -7.30 0.92
CA GLN A 127 5.10 -7.52 1.11
C GLN A 127 4.71 -8.99 1.42
N LYS A 128 5.64 -9.76 1.96
CA LYS A 128 5.42 -11.12 2.47
C LYS A 128 4.84 -11.05 3.89
N TRP A 129 3.57 -10.64 3.98
CA TRP A 129 2.96 -10.21 5.24
C TRP A 129 2.90 -11.31 6.31
N GLU A 130 2.65 -12.56 5.94
CA GLU A 130 2.60 -13.70 6.87
C GLU A 130 3.98 -13.98 7.47
N ASN A 131 5.03 -13.93 6.64
CA ASN A 131 6.40 -14.11 7.09
C ASN A 131 6.85 -12.94 7.99
N ALA A 132 6.49 -11.70 7.61
CA ALA A 132 6.77 -10.51 8.40
C ALA A 132 6.07 -10.58 9.77
N GLU A 133 4.81 -10.98 9.82
CA GLU A 133 4.06 -11.16 11.07
C GLU A 133 4.75 -12.20 11.98
N ALA A 134 5.09 -13.38 11.45
CA ALA A 134 5.76 -14.42 12.22
C ALA A 134 7.10 -13.94 12.81
N ALA A 135 7.89 -13.23 12.01
CA ALA A 135 9.17 -12.70 12.45
C ALA A 135 9.04 -11.59 13.52
N TYR A 136 8.08 -10.65 13.34
CA TYR A 136 7.84 -9.62 14.35
C TYR A 136 7.20 -10.18 15.62
N ARG A 137 6.38 -11.22 15.55
CA ARG A 137 5.88 -11.91 16.76
C ARG A 137 7.05 -12.51 17.56
N SER A 138 8.02 -13.14 16.90
CA SER A 138 9.24 -13.61 17.55
C SER A 138 10.06 -12.47 18.16
N ALA A 139 10.19 -11.34 17.46
CA ALA A 139 10.89 -10.18 18.02
C ALA A 139 10.20 -9.64 19.28
N VAL A 140 8.87 -9.53 19.29
CA VAL A 140 8.08 -9.12 20.46
C VAL A 140 8.13 -10.15 21.59
N GLU A 141 8.18 -11.45 21.30
CA GLU A 141 8.35 -12.51 22.29
C GLU A 141 9.70 -12.39 22.99
N PHE A 142 10.78 -12.15 22.23
CA PHE A 142 12.14 -12.03 22.80
C PHE A 142 12.38 -10.68 23.50
N ALA A 143 11.73 -9.61 23.06
CA ALA A 143 11.78 -8.28 23.65
C ALA A 143 10.39 -7.66 23.82
N PRO A 144 9.60 -8.05 24.84
CA PRO A 144 8.20 -7.63 24.97
C PRO A 144 7.97 -6.14 25.24
N LYS A 145 9.05 -5.37 25.49
CA LYS A 145 9.03 -3.92 25.73
C LYS A 145 9.69 -3.13 24.59
N ASP A 146 10.10 -3.79 23.51
CA ASP A 146 10.63 -3.12 22.33
C ASP A 146 9.50 -2.43 21.59
N VAL A 147 9.49 -1.08 21.67
CA VAL A 147 8.44 -0.25 21.08
C VAL A 147 8.43 -0.36 19.56
N ASP A 148 9.61 -0.41 18.91
CA ASP A 148 9.72 -0.52 17.47
C ASP A 148 9.17 -1.86 16.97
N ALA A 149 9.43 -2.95 17.69
CA ALA A 149 8.89 -4.28 17.34
C ALA A 149 7.36 -4.34 17.51
N LEU A 150 6.81 -3.74 18.59
CA LEU A 150 5.37 -3.64 18.81
C LEU A 150 4.68 -2.82 17.71
N VAL A 151 5.27 -1.69 17.34
CA VAL A 151 4.79 -0.82 16.26
C VAL A 151 4.82 -1.56 14.93
N ALA A 152 5.94 -2.22 14.57
CA ALA A 152 6.07 -2.97 13.33
C ALA A 152 5.06 -4.13 13.24
N LEU A 153 4.83 -4.83 14.33
CA LEU A 153 3.80 -5.88 14.39
C LEU A 153 2.39 -5.30 14.21
N SER A 154 2.08 -4.17 14.84
CA SER A 154 0.80 -3.48 14.63
C SER A 154 0.60 -3.08 13.16
N VAL A 155 1.64 -2.57 12.50
CA VAL A 155 1.60 -2.21 11.07
C VAL A 155 1.25 -3.43 10.20
N VAL A 156 1.95 -4.54 10.39
CA VAL A 156 1.74 -5.75 9.57
C VAL A 156 0.36 -6.36 9.79
N LEU A 157 -0.16 -6.32 11.02
CA LEU A 157 -1.49 -6.81 11.35
C LEU A 157 -2.62 -6.00 10.70
N THR A 158 -2.38 -4.72 10.40
CA THR A 158 -3.36 -3.86 9.70
C THR A 158 -3.28 -3.95 8.18
N GLN A 159 -2.31 -4.69 7.61
CA GLN A 159 -2.22 -4.83 6.16
C GLN A 159 -3.42 -5.58 5.58
N PRO A 160 -3.94 -5.16 4.40
CA PRO A 160 -5.03 -5.82 3.72
C PRO A 160 -4.58 -7.22 3.27
N ARG A 161 -5.14 -8.22 3.89
CA ARG A 161 -4.97 -9.64 3.56
C ARG A 161 -6.35 -10.28 3.59
N GLY A 162 -6.69 -11.06 2.60
CA GLY A 162 -7.90 -11.87 2.63
C GLY A 162 -7.89 -12.83 3.83
N GLY A 163 -9.06 -13.31 4.22
CA GLY A 163 -9.19 -14.34 5.26
C GLY A 163 -10.21 -13.99 6.35
N ALA A 164 -10.69 -15.04 7.02
CA ALA A 164 -11.73 -14.95 8.05
C ALA A 164 -11.26 -14.26 9.35
N ASP A 165 -9.96 -14.14 9.56
CA ASP A 165 -9.37 -13.62 10.81
C ASP A 165 -8.96 -12.13 10.76
N THR A 166 -9.39 -11.41 9.72
CA THR A 166 -9.09 -9.97 9.56
C THR A 166 -9.52 -9.15 10.78
N ALA A 167 -10.72 -9.35 11.29
CA ALA A 167 -11.21 -8.62 12.47
C ALA A 167 -10.35 -8.91 13.71
N ARG A 168 -9.93 -10.16 13.93
CA ARG A 168 -9.04 -10.53 15.03
C ARG A 168 -7.68 -9.83 14.91
N ARG A 169 -7.10 -9.81 13.72
CA ARG A 169 -5.81 -9.14 13.45
C ARG A 169 -5.87 -7.65 13.80
N TYR A 170 -6.97 -6.97 13.46
CA TYR A 170 -7.14 -5.54 13.77
C TYR A 170 -7.28 -5.29 15.28
N VAL A 171 -7.93 -6.17 16.02
CA VAL A 171 -7.97 -6.11 17.49
C VAL A 171 -6.58 -6.31 18.10
N GLU A 172 -5.82 -7.27 17.58
CA GLU A 172 -4.44 -7.49 18.03
C GLU A 172 -3.54 -6.29 17.67
N ALA A 173 -3.67 -5.71 16.48
CA ALA A 173 -2.93 -4.52 16.08
C ALA A 173 -3.13 -3.35 17.04
N GLU A 174 -4.39 -3.09 17.45
CA GLU A 174 -4.71 -2.08 18.46
C GLU A 174 -4.04 -2.40 19.80
N SER A 175 -4.10 -3.66 20.24
CA SER A 175 -3.49 -4.08 21.51
C SER A 175 -1.99 -3.80 21.54
N PHE A 176 -1.27 -4.12 20.44
CA PHE A 176 0.16 -3.86 20.34
C PHE A 176 0.47 -2.36 20.24
N ALA A 177 -0.31 -1.60 19.48
CA ALA A 177 -0.15 -0.15 19.41
C ALA A 177 -0.38 0.53 20.75
N ARG A 178 -1.43 0.15 21.51
CA ARG A 178 -1.66 0.63 22.88
C ARG A 178 -0.50 0.30 23.81
N LYS A 179 0.01 -0.92 23.74
CA LYS A 179 1.18 -1.33 24.53
C LYS A 179 2.41 -0.48 24.21
N ALA A 180 2.64 -0.20 22.91
CA ALA A 180 3.75 0.67 22.49
C ALA A 180 3.62 2.09 23.07
N VAL A 181 2.42 2.69 23.00
CA VAL A 181 2.13 4.02 23.59
C VAL A 181 2.28 4.02 25.11
N GLN A 182 1.89 2.93 25.81
CA GLN A 182 2.09 2.83 27.25
C GLN A 182 3.56 2.76 27.66
N ILE A 183 4.39 2.07 26.87
CA ILE A 183 5.83 1.93 27.14
C ILE A 183 6.56 3.24 26.84
N ASP A 184 6.27 3.84 25.68
CA ASP A 184 6.83 5.14 25.30
C ASP A 184 5.73 6.12 24.84
N PRO A 185 5.17 6.93 25.74
CA PRO A 185 4.15 7.92 25.42
C PRO A 185 4.65 9.08 24.53
N LYS A 186 5.98 9.16 24.29
CA LYS A 186 6.58 10.19 23.42
C LYS A 186 6.90 9.68 22.03
N HIS A 187 6.61 8.42 21.72
CA HIS A 187 6.86 7.82 20.42
C HIS A 187 5.76 8.21 19.42
N ALA A 188 5.99 9.19 18.55
CA ALA A 188 5.01 9.74 17.62
C ALA A 188 4.41 8.65 16.71
N ILE A 189 5.24 7.74 16.17
CA ILE A 189 4.77 6.66 15.29
C ILE A 189 3.84 5.71 16.03
N ALA A 190 4.07 5.41 17.32
CA ALA A 190 3.19 4.52 18.09
C ALA A 190 1.77 5.11 18.21
N TRP A 191 1.66 6.42 18.43
CA TRP A 191 0.38 7.11 18.44
C TRP A 191 -0.33 7.09 17.09
N ASP A 192 0.41 7.34 16.01
CA ASP A 192 -0.14 7.24 14.66
C ASP A 192 -0.65 5.82 14.36
N ARG A 193 0.12 4.79 14.72
CA ARG A 193 -0.30 3.39 14.54
C ARG A 193 -1.48 3.00 15.38
N LEU A 194 -1.65 3.58 16.57
CA LEU A 194 -2.87 3.41 17.37
C LEU A 194 -4.09 3.96 16.61
N GLY A 195 -3.97 5.17 16.04
CA GLY A 195 -5.03 5.74 15.19
C GLY A 195 -5.37 4.86 13.99
N VAL A 196 -4.35 4.33 13.28
CA VAL A 196 -4.55 3.41 12.16
C VAL A 196 -5.25 2.11 12.59
N ALA A 197 -4.84 1.52 13.70
CA ALA A 197 -5.45 0.28 14.22
C ALA A 197 -6.91 0.48 14.65
N LEU A 198 -7.23 1.60 15.31
CA LEU A 198 -8.60 1.99 15.63
C LEU A 198 -9.45 2.16 14.38
N GLN A 199 -8.93 2.88 13.38
CA GLN A 199 -9.60 3.08 12.09
C GLN A 199 -9.83 1.76 11.35
N ALA A 200 -8.87 0.82 11.37
CA ALA A 200 -8.99 -0.50 10.77
C ALA A 200 -10.14 -1.30 11.39
N ARG A 201 -10.41 -1.12 12.70
CA ARG A 201 -11.57 -1.67 13.38
C ARG A 201 -12.90 -0.95 13.09
N GLY A 202 -12.88 0.09 12.29
CA GLY A 202 -14.05 0.93 12.03
C GLY A 202 -14.35 1.95 13.13
N LEU A 203 -13.45 2.14 14.07
CA LEU A 203 -13.62 3.08 15.19
C LEU A 203 -13.15 4.48 14.76
N LEU A 204 -14.04 5.22 14.10
CA LEU A 204 -13.83 6.62 13.74
C LEU A 204 -14.46 7.52 14.82
N ASN A 205 -13.72 7.80 15.88
CA ASN A 205 -14.19 8.52 17.06
C ASN A 205 -13.12 9.50 17.59
N SER A 206 -13.41 10.13 18.73
CA SER A 206 -12.51 11.09 19.37
C SER A 206 -11.15 10.49 19.75
N GLU A 207 -11.08 9.20 20.07
CA GLU A 207 -9.82 8.53 20.40
C GLU A 207 -8.91 8.38 19.16
N THR A 208 -9.49 8.03 18.00
CA THR A 208 -8.78 7.98 16.74
C THR A 208 -8.21 9.36 16.36
N GLU A 209 -9.03 10.39 16.47
CA GLU A 209 -8.60 11.77 16.24
C GLU A 209 -7.51 12.20 17.22
N HIS A 210 -7.68 11.91 18.53
CA HIS A 210 -6.69 12.20 19.56
C HIS A 210 -5.35 11.52 19.26
N SER A 211 -5.37 10.26 18.84
CA SER A 211 -4.16 9.50 18.53
C SER A 211 -3.35 10.15 17.43
N TYR A 212 -3.98 10.55 16.33
CA TYR A 212 -3.29 11.25 15.25
C TYR A 212 -2.82 12.64 15.64
N LYS A 213 -3.63 13.42 16.38
CA LYS A 213 -3.22 14.72 16.89
C LYS A 213 -2.01 14.60 17.81
N ARG A 214 -2.00 13.59 18.67
CA ARG A 214 -0.87 13.35 19.56
C ARG A 214 0.40 12.98 18.81
N ALA A 215 0.30 12.22 17.72
CA ALA A 215 1.44 11.94 16.83
C ALA A 215 2.00 13.24 16.23
N ILE A 216 1.13 14.13 15.77
CA ILE A 216 1.50 15.45 15.19
C ILE A 216 2.13 16.37 16.25
N ASP A 217 1.58 16.41 17.48
CA ASP A 217 2.14 17.22 18.57
C ASP A 217 3.57 16.78 18.93
N LEU A 218 3.83 15.47 18.86
CA LEU A 218 5.13 14.88 19.17
C LEU A 218 6.13 15.06 18.03
N ASP A 219 5.67 14.99 16.80
CA ASP A 219 6.48 15.24 15.59
C ASP A 219 5.69 16.09 14.58
N PRO A 220 5.81 17.43 14.63
CA PRO A 220 5.15 18.32 13.69
C PRO A 220 5.62 18.21 12.23
N GLN A 221 6.66 17.42 11.95
CA GLN A 221 7.13 17.12 10.60
C GLN A 221 6.61 15.79 10.07
N PHE A 222 5.81 15.06 10.85
CA PHE A 222 5.31 13.74 10.49
C PHE A 222 4.18 13.82 9.46
N ALA A 223 4.53 14.00 8.18
CA ALA A 223 3.61 14.17 7.06
C ALA A 223 2.49 13.10 7.02
N VAL A 224 2.84 11.84 7.30
CA VAL A 224 1.89 10.71 7.28
C VAL A 224 0.79 10.87 8.31
N ALA A 225 1.10 11.35 9.52
CA ALA A 225 0.11 11.57 10.58
C ALA A 225 -0.92 12.64 10.19
N TYR A 226 -0.48 13.71 9.50
CA TYR A 226 -1.42 14.69 8.94
C TYR A 226 -2.35 14.08 7.90
N ALA A 227 -1.83 13.22 7.00
CA ALA A 227 -2.66 12.54 5.99
C ALA A 227 -3.67 11.57 6.62
N HIS A 228 -3.26 10.83 7.65
CA HIS A 228 -4.14 9.93 8.38
C HIS A 228 -5.23 10.68 9.13
N LEU A 229 -4.89 11.79 9.81
CA LEU A 229 -5.88 12.66 10.48
C LEU A 229 -6.87 13.23 9.47
N ALA A 230 -6.37 13.77 8.35
CA ALA A 230 -7.22 14.32 7.30
C ALA A 230 -8.22 13.27 6.77
N ARG A 231 -7.75 12.05 6.48
CA ARG A 231 -8.59 10.94 6.05
C ARG A 231 -9.64 10.56 7.09
N ALA A 232 -9.25 10.49 8.37
CA ALA A 232 -10.19 10.18 9.44
C ALA A 232 -11.27 11.27 9.55
N LEU A 233 -10.89 12.55 9.54
CA LEU A 233 -11.82 13.67 9.60
C LEU A 233 -12.78 13.71 8.41
N ASN A 234 -12.28 13.47 7.20
CA ASN A 234 -13.13 13.43 6.00
C ASN A 234 -14.19 12.32 6.13
N ARG A 235 -13.80 11.13 6.60
CA ARG A 235 -14.73 10.01 6.84
C ARG A 235 -15.71 10.26 7.97
N MET A 236 -15.39 11.15 8.91
CA MET A 236 -16.31 11.67 9.92
C MET A 236 -17.25 12.78 9.40
N GLY A 237 -17.19 13.10 8.10
CA GLY A 237 -17.98 14.18 7.48
C GLY A 237 -17.42 15.59 7.71
N ARG A 238 -16.19 15.72 8.24
CA ARG A 238 -15.52 16.99 8.57
C ARG A 238 -14.51 17.40 7.48
N ALA A 239 -14.95 17.38 6.23
CA ALA A 239 -14.11 17.64 5.05
C ALA A 239 -13.41 19.01 5.09
N ALA A 240 -14.08 20.05 5.60
CA ALA A 240 -13.50 21.38 5.72
C ALA A 240 -12.23 21.42 6.61
N GLU A 241 -12.14 20.53 7.60
CA GLU A 241 -10.97 20.39 8.46
C GLU A 241 -9.90 19.47 7.85
N ALA A 242 -10.32 18.52 7.01
CA ALA A 242 -9.40 17.56 6.37
C ALA A 242 -8.54 18.21 5.27
N VAL A 243 -9.12 19.10 4.44
CA VAL A 243 -8.42 19.70 3.29
C VAL A 243 -7.11 20.41 3.68
N PRO A 244 -7.05 21.31 4.67
CA PRO A 244 -5.80 21.95 5.06
C PRO A 244 -4.75 20.98 5.61
N LEU A 245 -5.17 19.87 6.21
CA LEU A 245 -4.26 18.83 6.70
C LEU A 245 -3.62 18.04 5.56
N TYR A 246 -4.38 17.72 4.49
CA TYR A 246 -3.80 17.13 3.28
C TYR A 246 -2.78 18.09 2.62
N ALA A 247 -3.08 19.37 2.55
CA ALA A 247 -2.14 20.37 2.04
C ALA A 247 -0.86 20.39 2.88
N LYS A 248 -0.99 20.38 4.22
CA LYS A 248 0.17 20.33 5.13
C LYS A 248 0.96 19.03 5.00
N ALA A 249 0.28 17.89 4.92
CA ALA A 249 0.93 16.62 4.66
C ALA A 249 1.75 16.64 3.36
N SER A 250 1.17 17.19 2.29
CA SER A 250 1.85 17.33 1.01
C SER A 250 3.07 18.25 1.09
N GLU A 251 2.97 19.39 1.79
CA GLU A 251 4.10 20.30 2.01
C GLU A 251 5.28 19.61 2.71
N LEU A 252 4.98 18.82 3.75
CA LEU A 252 5.98 18.14 4.58
C LEU A 252 6.59 16.90 3.94
N ALA A 253 5.87 16.26 3.01
CA ALA A 253 6.33 15.02 2.36
C ALA A 253 7.61 15.26 1.55
N LYS A 254 8.61 14.38 1.71
CA LYS A 254 9.94 14.49 1.09
C LYS A 254 10.26 13.38 0.10
N ASP A 255 9.39 12.40 -0.04
CA ASP A 255 9.60 11.19 -0.83
C ASP A 255 8.34 10.77 -1.57
N PRO A 256 8.48 10.07 -2.72
CA PRO A 256 7.34 9.60 -3.51
C PRO A 256 6.38 8.69 -2.76
N PRO A 257 6.81 7.74 -1.92
CA PRO A 257 5.88 6.91 -1.16
C PRO A 257 4.91 7.71 -0.29
N THR A 258 5.40 8.71 0.45
CA THR A 258 4.54 9.58 1.28
C THR A 258 3.57 10.40 0.42
N LEU A 259 4.04 10.98 -0.69
CA LEU A 259 3.17 11.71 -1.62
C LEU A 259 2.12 10.80 -2.26
N ASN A 260 2.48 9.56 -2.59
CA ASN A 260 1.54 8.60 -3.15
C ASN A 260 0.44 8.22 -2.14
N LEU A 261 0.78 8.04 -0.86
CA LEU A 261 -0.23 7.82 0.18
C LEU A 261 -1.23 8.98 0.26
N ILE A 262 -0.72 10.23 0.23
CA ILE A 262 -1.57 11.41 0.28
C ILE A 262 -2.49 11.44 -0.95
N ALA A 263 -1.92 11.25 -2.15
CA ALA A 263 -2.67 11.25 -3.39
C ALA A 263 -3.71 10.12 -3.43
N GLU A 264 -3.36 8.93 -2.98
CA GLU A 264 -4.27 7.80 -2.88
C GLU A 264 -5.40 8.07 -1.90
N SER A 265 -5.09 8.63 -0.73
CA SER A 265 -6.09 9.04 0.25
C SER A 265 -7.05 10.09 -0.33
N LEU A 266 -6.54 11.11 -1.02
CA LEU A 266 -7.35 12.13 -1.70
C LEU A 266 -8.27 11.49 -2.76
N GLN A 267 -7.76 10.57 -3.57
CA GLN A 267 -8.55 9.86 -4.58
C GLN A 267 -9.61 8.94 -3.96
N ALA A 268 -9.28 8.24 -2.89
CA ALA A 268 -10.22 7.39 -2.16
C ALA A 268 -11.38 8.18 -1.55
N GLU A 269 -11.12 9.39 -1.09
CA GLU A 269 -12.11 10.31 -0.53
C GLU A 269 -12.76 11.21 -1.60
N GLN A 270 -12.56 10.90 -2.89
CA GLN A 270 -13.11 11.62 -4.06
C GLN A 270 -12.62 13.07 -4.20
N LEU A 271 -11.57 13.46 -3.50
CA LEU A 271 -10.89 14.75 -3.63
C LEU A 271 -9.88 14.70 -4.79
N TRP A 272 -10.40 14.30 -5.97
CA TRP A 272 -9.58 13.98 -7.15
C TRP A 272 -8.69 15.15 -7.60
N LYS A 273 -9.24 16.37 -7.64
CA LYS A 273 -8.51 17.54 -8.12
C LYS A 273 -7.31 17.89 -7.23
N ASP A 274 -7.42 17.64 -5.93
CA ASP A 274 -6.37 17.90 -4.98
C ASP A 274 -5.23 16.86 -5.08
N SER A 275 -5.48 15.70 -5.70
CA SER A 275 -4.46 14.68 -5.91
C SER A 275 -3.49 15.00 -7.06
N GLU A 276 -3.89 15.78 -8.06
CA GLU A 276 -3.05 16.08 -9.24
C GLU A 276 -1.74 16.82 -8.87
N PRO A 277 -1.75 17.91 -8.10
CA PRO A 277 -0.50 18.58 -7.72
C PRO A 277 0.41 17.70 -6.86
N VAL A 278 -0.16 16.85 -6.01
CA VAL A 278 0.60 15.91 -5.19
C VAL A 278 1.32 14.88 -6.05
N LEU A 279 0.62 14.32 -7.06
CA LEU A 279 1.18 13.36 -8.00
C LEU A 279 2.24 13.99 -8.91
N ASN A 280 2.03 15.21 -9.38
CA ASN A 280 3.03 15.96 -10.15
C ASN A 280 4.32 16.12 -9.34
N ARG A 281 4.21 16.47 -8.06
CA ARG A 281 5.38 16.57 -7.18
C ARG A 281 6.06 15.23 -6.95
N SER A 282 5.29 14.15 -6.80
CA SER A 282 5.84 12.81 -6.66
C SER A 282 6.63 12.39 -7.91
N LEU A 283 6.10 12.68 -9.10
CA LEU A 283 6.76 12.38 -10.38
C LEU A 283 7.97 13.31 -10.65
N GLN A 284 8.00 14.51 -10.08
CA GLN A 284 9.20 15.36 -10.12
C GLN A 284 10.35 14.78 -9.29
N LEU A 285 10.05 14.11 -8.17
CA LEU A 285 11.04 13.45 -7.33
C LEU A 285 11.52 12.12 -7.94
N ASP A 286 10.61 11.37 -8.54
CA ASP A 286 10.90 10.11 -9.22
C ASP A 286 9.95 9.93 -10.41
N ALA A 287 10.42 10.33 -11.59
CA ALA A 287 9.64 10.28 -12.84
C ALA A 287 9.26 8.86 -13.28
N ARG A 288 9.89 7.82 -12.72
CA ARG A 288 9.62 6.42 -13.03
C ARG A 288 8.98 5.67 -11.87
N ASN A 289 8.50 6.37 -10.85
CA ASN A 289 7.80 5.72 -9.74
C ASN A 289 6.51 5.05 -10.24
N PRO A 290 6.39 3.71 -10.17
CA PRO A 290 5.26 3.00 -10.79
C PRO A 290 3.93 3.33 -10.13
N THR A 291 3.92 3.58 -8.82
CA THR A 291 2.70 3.96 -8.09
C THR A 291 2.24 5.36 -8.48
N SER A 292 3.15 6.34 -8.55
CA SER A 292 2.81 7.70 -8.97
C SER A 292 2.28 7.74 -10.40
N LEU A 293 2.91 6.98 -11.32
CA LEU A 293 2.48 6.85 -12.70
C LEU A 293 1.08 6.23 -12.81
N MET A 294 0.82 5.15 -12.06
CA MET A 294 -0.49 4.51 -12.03
C MET A 294 -1.57 5.43 -11.45
N LEU A 295 -1.29 6.12 -10.34
CA LEU A 295 -2.23 7.05 -9.71
C LEU A 295 -2.55 8.25 -10.59
N MET A 296 -1.54 8.80 -11.31
CA MET A 296 -1.75 9.87 -12.30
C MET A 296 -2.59 9.36 -13.46
N GLY A 297 -2.29 8.18 -13.99
CA GLY A 297 -3.11 7.56 -15.03
C GLY A 297 -4.55 7.34 -14.59
N ARG A 298 -4.77 6.87 -13.36
CA ARG A 298 -6.12 6.70 -12.76
C ARG A 298 -6.87 8.03 -12.68
N TYR A 299 -6.20 9.07 -12.19
CA TYR A 299 -6.75 10.43 -12.15
C TYR A 299 -7.21 10.88 -13.54
N LEU A 300 -6.35 10.77 -14.55
CA LEU A 300 -6.66 11.18 -15.91
C LEU A 300 -7.81 10.37 -16.53
N VAL A 301 -7.88 9.07 -16.27
CA VAL A 301 -9.00 8.21 -16.72
C VAL A 301 -10.34 8.65 -16.10
N VAL A 302 -10.35 9.00 -14.82
CA VAL A 302 -11.56 9.49 -14.13
C VAL A 302 -12.08 10.78 -14.78
N PHE A 303 -11.17 11.67 -15.17
CA PHE A 303 -11.52 12.91 -15.89
C PHE A 303 -11.67 12.74 -17.42
N LYS A 304 -11.67 11.47 -17.91
CA LYS A 304 -11.79 11.13 -19.35
C LYS A 304 -10.68 11.73 -20.24
N ARG A 305 -9.55 12.07 -19.65
CA ARG A 305 -8.33 12.54 -20.32
C ARG A 305 -7.49 11.34 -20.76
N TYR A 306 -8.11 10.45 -21.56
CA TYR A 306 -7.58 9.11 -21.87
C TYR A 306 -6.26 9.16 -22.64
N GLN A 307 -6.13 10.09 -23.62
CA GLN A 307 -4.90 10.25 -24.39
C GLN A 307 -3.72 10.67 -23.52
N GLU A 308 -3.98 11.51 -22.52
CA GLU A 308 -2.95 11.93 -21.56
C GLU A 308 -2.63 10.82 -20.53
N ALA A 309 -3.59 9.96 -20.21
CA ALA A 309 -3.39 8.83 -19.31
C ALA A 309 -2.49 7.74 -19.91
N GLU A 310 -2.56 7.52 -21.24
CA GLU A 310 -1.86 6.43 -21.92
C GLU A 310 -0.36 6.39 -21.64
N PRO A 311 0.44 7.46 -21.81
CA PRO A 311 1.88 7.43 -21.57
C PRO A 311 2.25 7.07 -20.14
N TYR A 312 1.54 7.61 -19.13
CA TYR A 312 1.77 7.28 -17.73
C TYR A 312 1.50 5.80 -17.45
N LEU A 313 0.39 5.28 -17.94
CA LEU A 313 0.00 3.89 -17.71
C LEU A 313 0.89 2.90 -18.47
N LYS A 314 1.33 3.22 -19.68
CA LYS A 314 2.33 2.42 -20.40
C LYS A 314 3.62 2.33 -19.60
N GLN A 315 4.14 3.47 -19.16
CA GLN A 315 5.36 3.49 -18.35
C GLN A 315 5.19 2.73 -17.02
N ALA A 316 4.03 2.84 -16.36
CA ALA A 316 3.73 2.06 -15.17
C ALA A 316 3.76 0.54 -15.45
N THR A 317 3.20 0.10 -16.60
CA THR A 317 3.22 -1.32 -17.00
C THR A 317 4.60 -1.81 -17.47
N GLU A 318 5.48 -0.93 -17.93
CA GLU A 318 6.88 -1.26 -18.26
C GLU A 318 7.70 -1.48 -16.97
N VAL A 319 7.54 -0.61 -15.97
CA VAL A 319 8.23 -0.73 -14.68
C VAL A 319 7.68 -1.89 -13.85
N SER A 320 6.37 -2.14 -13.93
CA SER A 320 5.69 -3.20 -13.17
C SER A 320 4.85 -4.09 -14.08
N PRO A 321 5.46 -4.96 -14.90
CA PRO A 321 4.78 -5.68 -15.98
C PRO A 321 3.79 -6.75 -15.50
N ARG A 322 3.86 -7.14 -14.22
CA ARG A 322 2.98 -8.14 -13.59
C ARG A 322 1.97 -7.52 -12.62
N ALA A 323 1.87 -6.18 -12.57
CA ALA A 323 0.91 -5.52 -11.71
C ALA A 323 -0.46 -5.45 -12.40
N TYR A 324 -1.49 -5.98 -11.73
CA TYR A 324 -2.86 -5.96 -12.23
C TYR A 324 -3.38 -4.54 -12.47
N GLN A 325 -3.23 -3.66 -11.46
CA GLN A 325 -3.89 -2.35 -11.47
C GLN A 325 -3.50 -1.44 -12.66
N PRO A 326 -2.22 -1.20 -12.98
CA PRO A 326 -1.88 -0.36 -14.12
C PRO A 326 -2.34 -0.97 -15.46
N LEU A 327 -2.34 -2.31 -15.59
CA LEU A 327 -2.86 -2.99 -16.79
C LEU A 327 -4.37 -2.81 -16.95
N ASN A 328 -5.13 -2.96 -15.86
CA ASN A 328 -6.58 -2.74 -15.86
C ASN A 328 -6.94 -1.29 -16.19
N ILE A 329 -6.25 -0.31 -15.57
CA ILE A 329 -6.52 1.11 -15.83
C ILE A 329 -6.13 1.48 -17.28
N LEU A 330 -5.06 0.90 -17.84
CA LEU A 330 -4.68 1.08 -19.23
C LEU A 330 -5.76 0.54 -20.19
N GLY A 331 -6.31 -0.65 -19.89
CA GLY A 331 -7.45 -1.20 -20.62
C GLY A 331 -8.67 -0.26 -20.61
N ARG A 332 -8.95 0.37 -19.46
CA ARG A 332 -10.02 1.36 -19.32
C ARG A 332 -9.75 2.64 -20.14
N ALA A 333 -8.49 3.09 -20.19
CA ALA A 333 -8.11 4.22 -21.02
C ALA A 333 -8.33 3.90 -22.51
N TYR A 334 -7.90 2.72 -22.97
CA TYR A 334 -8.11 2.26 -24.35
C TYR A 334 -9.62 2.10 -24.68
N LEU A 335 -10.39 1.54 -23.76
CA LEU A 335 -11.85 1.43 -23.92
C LEU A 335 -12.49 2.83 -24.08
N GLY A 336 -12.06 3.80 -23.28
CA GLY A 336 -12.53 5.18 -23.36
C GLY A 336 -12.11 5.89 -24.65
N MET A 337 -11.03 5.45 -25.29
CA MET A 337 -10.59 5.92 -26.62
C MET A 337 -11.22 5.13 -27.80
N GLU A 338 -12.11 4.17 -27.51
CA GLU A 338 -12.70 3.23 -28.47
C GLU A 338 -11.64 2.34 -29.20
N ARG A 339 -10.43 2.22 -28.63
CA ARG A 339 -9.36 1.32 -29.08
C ARG A 339 -9.57 -0.08 -28.51
N LEU A 340 -10.62 -0.77 -29.01
CA LEU A 340 -11.14 -2.00 -28.40
C LEU A 340 -10.14 -3.16 -28.40
N ALA A 341 -9.34 -3.32 -29.45
CA ALA A 341 -8.32 -4.38 -29.51
C ALA A 341 -7.20 -4.17 -28.50
N ASP A 342 -6.78 -2.91 -28.29
CA ASP A 342 -5.76 -2.57 -27.30
C ASP A 342 -6.31 -2.77 -25.88
N ALA A 343 -7.59 -2.43 -25.66
CA ALA A 343 -8.27 -2.68 -24.39
C ALA A 343 -8.34 -4.18 -24.07
N GLU A 344 -8.72 -5.01 -25.06
CA GLU A 344 -8.75 -6.47 -24.94
C GLU A 344 -7.38 -7.02 -24.51
N SER A 345 -6.31 -6.61 -25.21
CA SER A 345 -4.95 -7.01 -24.89
C SER A 345 -4.52 -6.61 -23.46
N ALA A 346 -4.85 -5.39 -23.05
CA ALA A 346 -4.52 -4.92 -21.69
C ALA A 346 -5.29 -5.70 -20.60
N TYR A 347 -6.58 -5.97 -20.81
CA TYR A 347 -7.40 -6.76 -19.89
C TYR A 347 -6.98 -8.23 -19.83
N ASP A 348 -6.61 -8.85 -20.96
CA ASP A 348 -6.08 -10.22 -20.98
C ASP A 348 -4.78 -10.35 -20.18
N ARG A 349 -3.89 -9.35 -20.28
CA ARG A 349 -2.69 -9.28 -19.45
C ARG A 349 -3.04 -9.06 -17.97
N ALA A 350 -3.99 -8.17 -17.66
CA ALA A 350 -4.43 -7.93 -16.29
C ALA A 350 -5.01 -9.20 -15.66
N ALA A 351 -5.81 -9.98 -16.39
CA ALA A 351 -6.43 -11.21 -15.91
C ALA A 351 -5.41 -12.27 -15.43
N GLN A 352 -4.19 -12.27 -16.00
CA GLN A 352 -3.14 -13.22 -15.63
C GLN A 352 -2.60 -12.97 -14.20
N PHE A 353 -2.71 -11.75 -13.70
CA PHE A 353 -2.15 -11.34 -12.41
C PHE A 353 -3.22 -10.95 -11.39
N ALA A 354 -4.49 -11.03 -11.78
CA ALA A 354 -5.62 -10.67 -10.95
C ALA A 354 -5.88 -11.70 -9.84
N SER A 355 -6.09 -11.23 -8.61
CA SER A 355 -6.69 -12.01 -7.52
C SER A 355 -8.15 -12.34 -7.83
N GLU A 356 -8.75 -13.24 -7.07
CA GLU A 356 -10.17 -13.64 -7.28
C GLU A 356 -11.14 -12.45 -7.16
N THR A 357 -10.85 -11.48 -6.30
CA THR A 357 -11.65 -10.26 -6.18
C THR A 357 -11.47 -9.37 -7.42
N GLU A 358 -10.22 -9.19 -7.87
CA GLU A 358 -9.90 -8.38 -9.05
C GLU A 358 -10.43 -9.02 -10.34
N LYS A 359 -10.49 -10.34 -10.44
CA LYS A 359 -11.13 -11.05 -11.56
C LYS A 359 -12.61 -10.68 -11.69
N LYS A 360 -13.35 -10.64 -10.58
CA LYS A 360 -14.76 -10.20 -10.60
C LYS A 360 -14.91 -8.75 -11.02
N GLN A 361 -14.01 -7.87 -10.59
CA GLN A 361 -14.01 -6.48 -11.02
C GLN A 361 -13.72 -6.37 -12.52
N LEU A 362 -12.74 -7.14 -13.01
CA LEU A 362 -12.36 -7.17 -14.42
C LEU A 362 -13.46 -7.76 -15.31
N ALA A 363 -14.33 -8.63 -14.78
CA ALA A 363 -15.51 -9.13 -15.48
C ALA A 363 -16.53 -8.02 -15.78
N GLY A 364 -16.61 -6.98 -14.95
CA GLY A 364 -17.67 -5.96 -14.97
C GLY A 364 -17.53 -4.87 -16.04
N MET A 365 -18.36 -3.82 -15.87
CA MET A 365 -18.55 -2.71 -16.82
C MET A 365 -17.26 -1.99 -17.21
N PHE A 366 -16.27 -1.92 -16.33
CA PHE A 366 -14.96 -1.30 -16.58
C PHE A 366 -13.88 -2.30 -16.99
N GLY A 367 -14.27 -3.48 -17.42
CA GLY A 367 -13.44 -4.56 -17.92
C GLY A 367 -14.06 -5.24 -19.13
N PHE A 368 -14.14 -6.56 -19.11
CA PHE A 368 -14.60 -7.36 -20.27
C PHE A 368 -16.08 -7.17 -20.61
N GLU A 369 -16.97 -6.89 -19.64
CA GLU A 369 -18.36 -6.55 -19.94
C GLU A 369 -18.44 -5.25 -20.75
N GLY A 370 -17.77 -4.18 -20.30
CA GLY A 370 -17.73 -2.91 -21.01
C GLY A 370 -17.05 -3.02 -22.39
N LEU A 371 -16.03 -3.86 -22.50
CA LEU A 371 -15.39 -4.17 -23.77
C LEU A 371 -16.39 -4.85 -24.74
N GLY A 372 -17.17 -5.82 -24.26
CA GLY A 372 -18.24 -6.46 -25.03
C GLY A 372 -19.30 -5.47 -25.50
N ASP A 373 -19.73 -4.54 -24.62
CA ASP A 373 -20.67 -3.47 -24.98
C ASP A 373 -20.06 -2.53 -26.05
N GLY A 374 -18.76 -2.23 -25.95
CA GLY A 374 -18.02 -1.47 -26.95
C GLY A 374 -18.01 -2.15 -28.33
N TYR A 375 -17.70 -3.45 -28.36
CA TYR A 375 -17.74 -4.25 -29.60
C TYR A 375 -19.16 -4.35 -30.17
N MET A 376 -20.19 -4.47 -29.33
CA MET A 376 -21.59 -4.43 -29.79
C MET A 376 -21.95 -3.11 -30.45
N LYS A 377 -21.53 -1.98 -29.84
CA LYS A 377 -21.68 -0.64 -30.43
C LYS A 377 -20.98 -0.52 -31.78
N ALA A 378 -19.80 -1.13 -31.91
CA ALA A 378 -19.02 -1.20 -33.15
C ALA A 378 -19.56 -2.24 -34.16
N LYS A 379 -20.67 -2.94 -33.86
CA LYS A 379 -21.26 -4.01 -34.68
C LYS A 379 -20.36 -5.22 -34.90
N GLN A 380 -19.40 -5.45 -34.02
CA GLN A 380 -18.45 -6.58 -34.04
C GLN A 380 -18.94 -7.68 -33.10
N LYS A 381 -20.01 -8.40 -33.51
CA LYS A 381 -20.72 -9.39 -32.68
C LYS A 381 -19.84 -10.53 -32.19
N GLU A 382 -18.95 -11.07 -33.03
CA GLU A 382 -18.05 -12.16 -32.64
C GLU A 382 -17.06 -11.71 -31.55
N SER A 383 -16.49 -10.51 -31.70
CA SER A 383 -15.60 -9.94 -30.67
C SER A 383 -16.34 -9.64 -29.38
N ALA A 384 -17.57 -9.11 -29.47
CA ALA A 384 -18.43 -8.90 -28.32
C ALA A 384 -18.74 -10.24 -27.59
N ALA A 385 -19.07 -11.29 -28.33
CA ALA A 385 -19.32 -12.60 -27.76
C ALA A 385 -18.09 -13.17 -27.04
N ARG A 386 -16.86 -13.00 -27.60
CA ARG A 386 -15.61 -13.37 -26.92
C ARG A 386 -15.42 -12.58 -25.63
N ALA A 387 -15.59 -11.26 -25.66
CA ALA A 387 -15.42 -10.42 -24.47
C ALA A 387 -16.43 -10.79 -23.36
N TYR A 388 -17.71 -10.99 -23.68
CA TYR A 388 -18.69 -11.46 -22.69
C TYR A 388 -18.41 -12.88 -22.17
N GLN A 389 -17.88 -13.77 -23.02
CA GLN A 389 -17.45 -15.10 -22.56
C GLN A 389 -16.30 -14.97 -21.57
N ARG A 390 -15.29 -14.12 -21.84
CA ARG A 390 -14.18 -13.85 -20.91
C ARG A 390 -14.70 -13.27 -19.59
N ALA A 391 -15.66 -12.35 -19.64
CA ALA A 391 -16.31 -11.81 -18.45
C ALA A 391 -16.98 -12.93 -17.63
N LEU A 392 -17.73 -13.82 -18.31
CA LEU A 392 -18.42 -14.94 -17.66
C LEU A 392 -17.44 -15.99 -17.09
N ASP A 393 -16.31 -16.22 -17.74
CA ASP A 393 -15.25 -17.10 -17.23
C ASP A 393 -14.65 -16.57 -15.90
N LEU A 394 -14.61 -15.24 -15.74
CA LEU A 394 -14.14 -14.59 -14.52
C LEU A 394 -15.22 -14.43 -13.43
N ASP A 395 -16.50 -14.39 -13.82
CA ASP A 395 -17.65 -14.31 -12.92
C ASP A 395 -18.80 -15.22 -13.41
N PRO A 396 -18.67 -16.56 -13.23
CA PRO A 396 -19.61 -17.55 -13.80
C PRO A 396 -21.05 -17.44 -13.29
N GLY A 397 -21.27 -16.80 -12.14
CA GLY A 397 -22.59 -16.61 -11.53
C GLY A 397 -23.38 -15.45 -12.09
N ASN A 398 -22.83 -14.63 -12.97
CA ASN A 398 -23.43 -13.40 -13.45
C ASN A 398 -24.41 -13.66 -14.62
N ARG A 399 -25.70 -13.74 -14.31
CA ARG A 399 -26.76 -14.00 -15.29
C ARG A 399 -26.84 -12.95 -16.40
N THR A 400 -26.61 -11.68 -16.06
CA THR A 400 -26.64 -10.57 -17.04
C THR A 400 -25.59 -10.77 -18.14
N LEU A 401 -24.41 -11.28 -17.81
CA LEU A 401 -23.36 -11.59 -18.78
C LEU A 401 -23.79 -12.74 -19.71
N GLY A 402 -24.49 -13.75 -19.18
CA GLY A 402 -25.07 -14.86 -19.96
C GLY A 402 -26.09 -14.35 -20.99
N ASP A 403 -26.96 -13.44 -20.59
CA ASP A 403 -27.97 -12.82 -21.49
C ASP A 403 -27.28 -11.98 -22.58
N LYS A 404 -26.29 -11.17 -22.22
CA LYS A 404 -25.48 -10.36 -23.16
C LYS A 404 -24.75 -11.25 -24.17
N LEU A 405 -24.14 -12.36 -23.71
CA LEU A 405 -23.48 -13.34 -24.57
C LEU A 405 -24.44 -13.97 -25.55
N THR A 406 -25.62 -14.39 -25.09
CA THR A 406 -26.67 -14.98 -25.94
C THR A 406 -27.11 -13.97 -27.01
N LYS A 407 -27.33 -12.72 -26.63
CA LYS A 407 -27.69 -11.65 -27.57
C LYS A 407 -26.58 -11.38 -28.60
N ALA A 408 -25.30 -11.43 -28.21
CA ALA A 408 -24.20 -11.22 -29.15
C ALA A 408 -24.07 -12.38 -30.16
N ARG A 409 -24.44 -13.63 -29.76
CA ARG A 409 -24.45 -14.82 -30.62
C ARG A 409 -25.70 -14.95 -31.49
N SER A 410 -26.79 -14.23 -31.18
CA SER A 410 -27.97 -14.24 -32.01
C SER A 410 -27.72 -13.56 -33.37
N ARG A 411 -28.26 -14.17 -34.45
CA ARG A 411 -28.11 -13.72 -35.86
C ARG A 411 -28.71 -12.35 -36.10
#